data_84619f85a116f616cb57ecc7c072486e
#
_entry.id   84619f85a116f616cb57ecc7c072486e
#
_cell.length_a   1.000
_cell.length_b   1.000
_cell.length_c   1.000
_cell.angle_alpha   90.00
_cell.angle_beta   90.00
_cell.angle_gamma   90.00
#
_symmetry.space_group_name_H-M   'P 1'
#
loop_
_entity.id
_entity.type
_entity.pdbx_description
1 polymer ?
#
loop_
_entity_poly.entity_id
_entity_poly.type
_entity_poly.pdbx_seq_one_letter_code
_entity_poly.pdbx_strand_id
1 'polypeptide(L)'
;MLPPRPLLPRCLVLRTCTAAILGILPFWHAQAEEAPETIPTTLQAVTITGARDATTEGSGSYTTTGPVTTGSRLNLTPRETPQSLSIVTRERMEEQGLQTLAETMQQVTGIYVNYNDTERVTYNARGYAVNNFQVDGMLNLFGSSLKANGDNVVYDRIEVVRGATGLTTGAGDPSATINQVRKRPTRTFQANAALRIGTHELRRAELDVSGPLAFDGKLRGRFVVARQEAKSFRPLYEQDLGAVYGILEADLGPATVLAIGYERQKSDPRGSTWGTV
;
A
#
# COMPACT_ATOMS: atom_id res chain seq x y z
N MET A 1 -3.39 29.72 51.21
CA MET A 1 -3.15 28.76 52.32
C MET A 1 -2.91 27.40 51.70
N LEU A 2 -1.63 27.03 51.61
CA LEU A 2 -1.15 25.71 51.21
C LEU A 2 -0.59 25.02 52.47
N PRO A 3 -0.88 23.75 52.71
CA PRO A 3 -0.11 22.99 53.70
C PRO A 3 1.01 22.19 53.02
N PRO A 4 2.03 21.80 53.83
CA PRO A 4 3.38 21.50 53.34
C PRO A 4 3.61 20.01 53.06
N ARG A 5 4.64 19.75 52.25
CA ARG A 5 5.25 18.43 52.01
C ARG A 5 5.98 17.92 53.22
N PRO A 6 6.02 16.63 53.48
CA PRO A 6 7.06 16.04 54.28
C PRO A 6 8.13 15.32 53.48
N LEU A 7 9.31 15.41 54.02
CA LEU A 7 10.62 14.96 53.61
C LEU A 7 10.77 13.42 53.72
N LEU A 8 11.62 12.88 52.88
CA LEU A 8 12.21 11.54 52.96
C LEU A 8 13.11 11.37 54.17
N PRO A 9 13.30 10.17 54.71
CA PRO A 9 14.56 9.84 55.39
C PRO A 9 15.40 8.82 54.61
N ARG A 10 16.66 9.15 54.54
CA ARG A 10 17.79 8.24 54.31
C ARG A 10 17.96 7.32 55.50
N CYS A 11 18.33 6.08 55.26
CA CYS A 11 19.11 5.24 56.20
C CYS A 11 19.43 3.94 55.46
N LEU A 12 20.48 3.32 55.63
CA LEU A 12 21.72 3.29 56.33
C LEU A 12 22.27 1.86 56.12
N VAL A 13 23.47 1.81 55.72
CA VAL A 13 24.27 0.59 55.58
C VAL A 13 24.46 -0.08 56.94
N LEU A 14 24.30 -1.39 57.04
CA LEU A 14 24.90 -2.15 58.09
C LEU A 14 25.51 -3.46 57.55
N ARG A 15 26.78 -3.59 57.86
CA ARG A 15 27.69 -4.73 57.65
C ARG A 15 27.63 -5.69 58.81
N THR A 16 28.15 -6.91 58.52
CA THR A 16 28.67 -7.95 59.44
C THR A 16 27.61 -8.89 60.00
N CYS A 17 27.77 -10.21 60.03
CA CYS A 17 28.92 -10.99 60.51
C CYS A 17 28.82 -12.46 60.05
N THR A 18 29.98 -13.04 59.87
CA THR A 18 30.42 -14.40 59.73
C THR A 18 29.81 -15.39 60.75
N ALA A 19 29.44 -16.58 60.25
CA ALA A 19 29.59 -17.81 61.09
C ALA A 19 29.77 -19.03 60.16
N ALA A 20 30.93 -19.65 60.30
CA ALA A 20 31.28 -20.91 59.66
C ALA A 20 30.57 -22.06 60.34
N ILE A 21 29.92 -22.93 59.54
CA ILE A 21 29.55 -24.28 59.96
C ILE A 21 30.11 -25.27 58.95
N LEU A 22 31.17 -25.98 59.34
CA LEU A 22 31.67 -27.16 58.64
C LEU A 22 30.61 -28.27 58.79
N GLY A 23 29.98 -28.63 57.71
CA GLY A 23 29.16 -29.84 57.58
C GLY A 23 29.72 -30.74 56.51
N ILE A 24 30.27 -31.87 56.91
CA ILE A 24 30.78 -32.94 56.03
C ILE A 24 29.57 -33.54 55.30
N LEU A 25 29.50 -33.34 54.00
CA LEU A 25 28.55 -34.07 53.13
C LEU A 25 29.34 -34.89 52.12
N PRO A 26 28.91 -36.14 51.81
CA PRO A 26 29.61 -37.00 50.88
C PRO A 26 29.57 -36.48 49.46
N PHE A 27 30.75 -36.47 48.82
CA PHE A 27 30.89 -36.20 47.37
C PHE A 27 30.13 -37.24 46.54
N TRP A 28 28.93 -36.90 46.09
CA TRP A 28 28.37 -37.59 44.95
C TRP A 28 28.95 -36.96 43.71
N HIS A 29 29.72 -37.74 43.00
CA HIS A 29 30.21 -37.39 41.65
C HIS A 29 28.99 -37.35 40.75
N ALA A 30 28.44 -36.17 40.47
CA ALA A 30 27.57 -35.97 39.33
C ALA A 30 28.46 -36.03 38.07
N GLN A 31 28.36 -37.14 37.31
CA GLN A 31 28.85 -37.13 35.94
C GLN A 31 28.03 -36.08 35.18
N ALA A 32 28.72 -35.06 34.75
CA ALA A 32 28.12 -34.10 33.79
C ALA A 32 27.95 -34.90 32.48
N GLU A 33 26.72 -35.21 32.14
CA GLU A 33 26.32 -35.65 30.83
C GLU A 33 26.72 -34.55 29.86
N GLU A 34 27.63 -34.87 28.90
CA GLU A 34 28.02 -33.92 27.85
C GLU A 34 26.76 -33.44 27.15
N ALA A 35 26.49 -32.14 27.28
CA ALA A 35 25.42 -31.46 26.55
C ALA A 35 25.65 -31.70 25.04
N PRO A 36 24.63 -32.08 24.28
CA PRO A 36 24.79 -32.27 22.86
C PRO A 36 25.33 -30.98 22.23
N GLU A 37 26.41 -31.16 21.43
CA GLU A 37 27.00 -30.06 20.66
C GLU A 37 25.88 -29.35 19.89
N THR A 38 25.59 -28.12 20.29
CA THR A 38 24.71 -27.24 19.52
C THR A 38 25.43 -26.92 18.22
N ILE A 39 25.06 -27.64 17.15
CA ILE A 39 25.43 -27.26 15.79
C ILE A 39 25.00 -25.79 15.61
N PRO A 40 25.93 -24.86 15.39
CA PRO A 40 25.54 -23.48 15.14
C PRO A 40 24.69 -23.45 13.86
N THR A 41 23.40 -23.32 14.02
CA THR A 41 22.50 -23.05 12.89
C THR A 41 22.84 -21.65 12.39
N THR A 42 23.81 -21.56 11.49
CA THR A 42 24.06 -20.35 10.73
C THR A 42 22.81 -20.10 9.90
N LEU A 43 21.96 -19.21 10.38
CA LEU A 43 20.88 -18.67 9.58
C LEU A 43 21.53 -18.01 8.37
N GLN A 44 21.23 -18.51 7.17
CA GLN A 44 21.66 -17.84 5.96
C GLN A 44 21.10 -16.40 5.99
N ALA A 45 21.98 -15.43 5.78
CA ALA A 45 21.57 -14.05 5.67
C ALA A 45 20.53 -13.95 4.55
N VAL A 46 19.30 -13.62 4.90
CA VAL A 46 18.24 -13.27 3.93
C VAL A 46 18.64 -11.97 3.31
N THR A 47 19.25 -12.01 2.14
CA THR A 47 19.51 -10.81 1.35
C THR A 47 18.18 -10.32 0.81
N ILE A 48 17.61 -9.32 1.45
CA ILE A 48 16.42 -8.62 0.95
C ILE A 48 16.88 -7.74 -0.21
N THR A 49 16.88 -8.29 -1.41
CA THR A 49 17.03 -7.51 -2.63
C THR A 49 15.71 -6.79 -2.83
N GLY A 50 15.67 -5.50 -2.56
CA GLY A 50 14.50 -4.68 -2.84
C GLY A 50 14.21 -4.73 -4.35
N ALA A 51 13.28 -5.56 -4.77
CA ALA A 51 12.81 -5.60 -6.14
C ALA A 51 12.02 -4.31 -6.42
N ARG A 52 12.70 -3.32 -6.97
CA ARG A 52 12.11 -2.02 -7.34
C ARG A 52 11.23 -2.10 -8.58
N ASP A 53 11.33 -3.16 -9.35
CA ASP A 53 10.75 -3.27 -10.69
C ASP A 53 9.59 -4.28 -10.75
N ALA A 54 8.79 -4.38 -9.69
CA ALA A 54 7.57 -5.19 -9.69
C ALA A 54 6.41 -4.43 -10.37
N THR A 55 6.66 -3.86 -11.55
CA THR A 55 5.58 -3.28 -12.36
C THR A 55 4.70 -4.39 -12.93
N THR A 56 3.41 -4.14 -13.02
CA THR A 56 2.46 -5.04 -13.68
C THR A 56 2.12 -4.60 -15.11
N GLU A 57 2.54 -3.40 -15.47
CA GLU A 57 2.37 -2.84 -16.82
C GLU A 57 3.17 -3.64 -17.85
N GLY A 58 2.52 -3.98 -18.96
CA GLY A 58 3.14 -4.76 -20.05
C GLY A 58 3.47 -6.20 -19.66
N SER A 59 2.95 -6.71 -18.56
CA SER A 59 3.18 -8.09 -18.14
C SER A 59 2.36 -9.11 -18.93
N GLY A 60 1.31 -8.70 -19.63
CA GLY A 60 0.33 -9.57 -20.29
C GLY A 60 -0.37 -10.50 -19.29
N SER A 61 -0.45 -10.12 -18.00
CA SER A 61 -0.95 -11.01 -16.95
C SER A 61 -1.90 -10.30 -15.98
N TYR A 62 -2.95 -11.02 -15.61
CA TYR A 62 -3.86 -10.61 -14.52
C TYR A 62 -3.33 -10.92 -13.13
N THR A 63 -2.19 -11.58 -13.04
CA THR A 63 -1.54 -11.94 -11.78
C THR A 63 -0.11 -11.43 -11.76
N THR A 64 0.40 -11.14 -10.57
CA THR A 64 1.80 -10.79 -10.36
C THR A 64 2.46 -11.75 -9.40
N THR A 65 3.71 -12.06 -9.66
CA THR A 65 4.62 -12.78 -8.74
C THR A 65 5.57 -11.82 -8.03
N GLY A 66 5.51 -10.55 -8.39
CA GLY A 66 6.33 -9.51 -7.78
C GLY A 66 6.00 -9.28 -6.30
N PRO A 67 6.92 -8.67 -5.56
CA PRO A 67 6.75 -8.41 -4.15
C PRO A 67 5.64 -7.37 -3.91
N VAL A 68 4.94 -7.56 -2.78
CA VAL A 68 3.84 -6.73 -2.30
C VAL A 68 4.16 -6.25 -0.90
N THR A 69 4.02 -4.99 -0.64
CA THR A 69 4.37 -4.39 0.67
C THR A 69 3.16 -4.03 1.53
N THR A 70 1.96 -4.10 0.96
CA THR A 70 0.73 -3.60 1.60
C THR A 70 0.39 -4.33 2.91
N GLY A 71 0.59 -5.64 2.96
CA GLY A 71 0.22 -6.46 4.12
C GLY A 71 1.18 -6.37 5.30
N SER A 72 2.49 -6.26 5.05
CA SER A 72 3.52 -6.42 6.09
C SER A 72 4.66 -5.41 6.00
N ARG A 73 4.71 -4.54 4.99
CA ARG A 73 5.86 -3.70 4.61
C ARG A 73 7.15 -4.49 4.32
N LEU A 74 7.07 -5.80 4.27
CA LEU A 74 8.14 -6.66 3.80
C LEU A 74 7.93 -6.93 2.31
N ASN A 75 9.03 -7.07 1.57
CA ASN A 75 8.97 -7.42 0.16
C ASN A 75 8.64 -8.91 -0.01
N LEU A 76 7.41 -9.28 0.31
CA LEU A 76 6.92 -10.66 0.20
C LEU A 76 6.17 -10.84 -1.11
N THR A 77 6.33 -11.99 -1.72
CA THR A 77 5.48 -12.38 -2.85
C THR A 77 4.04 -12.64 -2.37
N PRO A 78 3.04 -12.63 -3.26
CA PRO A 78 1.67 -12.96 -2.88
C PRO A 78 1.53 -14.33 -2.20
N ARG A 79 2.40 -15.29 -2.54
CA ARG A 79 2.41 -16.63 -1.92
C ARG A 79 2.99 -16.66 -0.52
N GLU A 80 3.94 -15.78 -0.25
CA GLU A 80 4.59 -15.65 1.07
C GLU A 80 3.80 -14.73 2.01
N THR A 81 2.83 -13.99 1.49
CA THR A 81 1.99 -13.09 2.27
C THR A 81 0.91 -13.89 2.99
N PRO A 82 0.94 -14.00 4.34
CA PRO A 82 0.00 -14.83 5.10
C PRO A 82 -1.39 -14.19 5.27
N GLN A 83 -1.78 -13.32 4.36
CA GLN A 83 -3.03 -12.57 4.40
C GLN A 83 -3.82 -12.80 3.11
N SER A 84 -5.14 -12.60 3.19
CA SER A 84 -5.99 -12.65 2.00
C SER A 84 -5.75 -11.42 1.13
N LEU A 85 -4.97 -11.60 0.08
CA LEU A 85 -4.53 -10.56 -0.85
C LEU A 85 -5.22 -10.72 -2.20
N SER A 86 -5.65 -9.62 -2.79
CA SER A 86 -6.04 -9.52 -4.19
C SER A 86 -5.27 -8.39 -4.84
N ILE A 87 -4.78 -8.63 -6.05
CA ILE A 87 -4.06 -7.63 -6.84
C ILE A 87 -4.80 -7.49 -8.17
N VAL A 88 -5.14 -6.25 -8.52
CA VAL A 88 -5.67 -5.91 -9.84
C VAL A 88 -4.53 -5.23 -10.59
N THR A 89 -4.00 -5.93 -11.59
CA THR A 89 -2.86 -5.48 -12.40
C THR A 89 -3.26 -4.39 -13.39
N ARG A 90 -2.29 -3.64 -13.91
CA ARG A 90 -2.51 -2.64 -14.96
C ARG A 90 -3.17 -3.28 -16.18
N GLU A 91 -2.67 -4.43 -16.62
CA GLU A 91 -3.22 -5.20 -17.74
C GLU A 91 -4.70 -5.47 -17.56
N ARG A 92 -5.08 -5.99 -16.40
CA ARG A 92 -6.48 -6.26 -16.09
C ARG A 92 -7.34 -4.99 -16.09
N MET A 93 -6.81 -3.88 -15.55
CA MET A 93 -7.55 -2.61 -15.56
C MET A 93 -7.78 -2.09 -16.98
N GLU A 94 -6.80 -2.23 -17.87
CA GLU A 94 -6.90 -1.79 -19.27
C GLU A 94 -7.84 -2.65 -20.08
N GLU A 95 -7.70 -3.96 -20.03
CA GLU A 95 -8.53 -4.89 -20.81
C GLU A 95 -10.00 -4.90 -20.36
N GLN A 96 -10.24 -4.75 -19.06
CA GLN A 96 -11.62 -4.69 -18.53
C GLN A 96 -12.19 -3.26 -18.49
N GLY A 97 -11.42 -2.24 -18.89
CA GLY A 97 -11.85 -0.85 -18.92
C GLY A 97 -12.13 -0.26 -17.53
N LEU A 98 -11.43 -0.73 -16.49
CA LEU A 98 -11.62 -0.28 -15.11
C LEU A 98 -10.93 1.07 -14.88
N GLN A 99 -11.64 2.14 -15.15
CA GLN A 99 -11.07 3.50 -15.17
C GLN A 99 -11.04 4.15 -13.79
N THR A 100 -11.95 3.74 -12.89
CA THR A 100 -12.06 4.29 -11.55
C THR A 100 -11.78 3.25 -10.47
N LEU A 101 -11.43 3.73 -9.27
CA LEU A 101 -11.27 2.84 -8.12
C LEU A 101 -12.57 2.06 -7.82
N ALA A 102 -13.74 2.71 -7.94
CA ALA A 102 -15.02 2.07 -7.69
C ALA A 102 -15.27 0.90 -8.65
N GLU A 103 -15.03 1.09 -9.94
CA GLU A 103 -15.13 0.02 -10.94
C GLU A 103 -14.17 -1.13 -10.63
N THR A 104 -12.94 -0.82 -10.25
CA THR A 104 -11.95 -1.83 -9.89
C THR A 104 -12.39 -2.63 -8.66
N MET A 105 -12.91 -1.97 -7.64
CA MET A 105 -13.34 -2.64 -6.41
C MET A 105 -14.56 -3.55 -6.64
N GLN A 106 -15.41 -3.27 -7.61
CA GLN A 106 -16.50 -4.18 -8.01
C GLN A 106 -16.00 -5.52 -8.54
N GLN A 107 -14.78 -5.56 -9.08
CA GLN A 107 -14.15 -6.77 -9.62
C GLN A 107 -13.29 -7.52 -8.57
N VAL A 108 -13.20 -7.01 -7.35
CA VAL A 108 -12.42 -7.63 -6.28
C VAL A 108 -13.31 -8.49 -5.38
N THR A 109 -13.05 -9.79 -5.36
CA THR A 109 -13.78 -10.72 -4.50
C THR A 109 -13.72 -10.33 -3.03
N GLY A 110 -14.88 -10.29 -2.38
CA GLY A 110 -15.00 -9.98 -0.95
C GLY A 110 -14.97 -8.49 -0.62
N ILE A 111 -15.03 -7.63 -1.63
CA ILE A 111 -15.33 -6.21 -1.48
C ILE A 111 -16.75 -5.96 -2.00
N TYR A 112 -17.54 -5.28 -1.21
CA TYR A 112 -18.87 -4.80 -1.60
C TYR A 112 -18.82 -3.28 -1.78
N VAL A 113 -19.25 -2.82 -2.95
CA VAL A 113 -19.27 -1.40 -3.32
C VAL A 113 -20.69 -0.88 -3.20
N ASN A 114 -20.90 0.06 -2.31
CA ASN A 114 -22.19 0.70 -2.09
C ASN A 114 -22.16 2.15 -2.56
N TYR A 115 -23.01 2.47 -3.52
CA TYR A 115 -23.21 3.85 -4.00
C TYR A 115 -24.28 4.51 -3.13
N ASN A 116 -23.87 5.46 -2.29
CA ASN A 116 -24.80 6.22 -1.45
C ASN A 116 -25.55 7.28 -2.27
N ASP A 117 -24.89 7.79 -3.30
CA ASP A 117 -25.42 8.71 -4.31
C ASP A 117 -24.55 8.67 -5.58
N THR A 118 -24.62 9.65 -6.44
CA THR A 118 -23.82 9.69 -7.68
C THR A 118 -22.32 9.81 -7.43
N GLU A 119 -21.89 10.40 -6.32
CA GLU A 119 -20.48 10.72 -6.06
C GLU A 119 -19.89 9.96 -4.88
N ARG A 120 -20.71 9.61 -3.88
CA ARG A 120 -20.22 9.02 -2.65
C ARG A 120 -20.34 7.50 -2.68
N VAL A 121 -19.20 6.86 -2.58
CA VAL A 121 -19.08 5.40 -2.57
C VAL A 121 -18.52 4.95 -1.22
N THR A 122 -19.09 3.90 -0.67
CA THR A 122 -18.58 3.20 0.50
C THR A 122 -18.16 1.80 0.11
N TYR A 123 -16.97 1.41 0.49
CA TYR A 123 -16.47 0.05 0.31
C TYR A 123 -16.62 -0.72 1.61
N ASN A 124 -17.07 -1.96 1.53
CA ASN A 124 -17.26 -2.82 2.68
C ASN A 124 -16.55 -4.17 2.45
N ALA A 125 -15.94 -4.68 3.51
CA ALA A 125 -15.34 -6.00 3.54
C ALA A 125 -15.65 -6.68 4.86
N ARG A 126 -16.04 -7.94 4.84
CA ARG A 126 -16.35 -8.72 6.05
C ARG A 126 -17.41 -8.06 6.97
N GLY A 127 -18.32 -7.27 6.42
CA GLY A 127 -19.36 -6.57 7.19
C GLY A 127 -18.93 -5.21 7.76
N TYR A 128 -17.69 -4.77 7.55
CA TYR A 128 -17.17 -3.50 8.04
C TYR A 128 -16.84 -2.55 6.89
N ALA A 129 -17.00 -1.25 7.11
CA ALA A 129 -16.56 -0.24 6.14
C ALA A 129 -15.04 -0.24 6.01
N VAL A 130 -14.55 -0.09 4.79
CA VAL A 130 -13.12 0.04 4.52
C VAL A 130 -12.72 1.50 4.67
N ASN A 131 -11.90 1.77 5.68
CA ASN A 131 -11.39 3.12 5.99
C ASN A 131 -9.88 3.26 5.71
N ASN A 132 -9.19 2.15 5.49
CA ASN A 132 -7.74 2.13 5.28
C ASN A 132 -7.42 2.22 3.79
N PHE A 133 -7.11 3.44 3.33
CA PHE A 133 -6.62 3.70 1.98
C PHE A 133 -5.16 4.09 2.03
N GLN A 134 -4.39 3.54 1.11
CA GLN A 134 -2.96 3.83 0.96
C GLN A 134 -2.66 4.24 -0.47
N VAL A 135 -1.62 5.04 -0.62
CA VAL A 135 -0.95 5.32 -1.89
C VAL A 135 0.53 5.02 -1.71
N ASP A 136 1.08 4.11 -2.50
CA ASP A 136 2.45 3.61 -2.36
C ASP A 136 2.79 3.13 -0.94
N GLY A 137 1.83 2.48 -0.27
CA GLY A 137 1.98 1.98 1.10
C GLY A 137 1.89 3.05 2.20
N MET A 138 1.68 4.30 1.86
CA MET A 138 1.46 5.39 2.83
C MET A 138 -0.02 5.61 3.06
N LEU A 139 -0.41 5.70 4.34
CA LEU A 139 -1.80 5.93 4.71
C LEU A 139 -2.30 7.27 4.12
N ASN A 140 -3.41 7.19 3.41
CA ASN A 140 -4.10 8.36 2.90
C ASN A 140 -5.25 8.72 3.84
N LEU A 141 -5.17 9.90 4.44
CA LEU A 141 -6.15 10.40 5.40
C LEU A 141 -7.45 10.89 4.75
N PHE A 142 -7.51 10.99 3.43
CA PHE A 142 -8.71 11.36 2.72
C PHE A 142 -9.65 10.16 2.61
N GLY A 143 -10.90 10.34 3.02
CA GLY A 143 -11.91 9.28 3.06
C GLY A 143 -12.24 8.65 1.70
N SER A 144 -12.91 7.50 1.75
CA SER A 144 -13.30 6.71 0.58
C SER A 144 -14.07 7.51 -0.49
N SER A 145 -14.93 8.41 -0.07
CA SER A 145 -15.77 9.21 -0.97
C SER A 145 -14.98 10.07 -1.95
N LEU A 146 -13.83 10.62 -1.54
CA LEU A 146 -12.98 11.44 -2.42
C LEU A 146 -12.14 10.61 -3.38
N LYS A 147 -11.97 9.31 -3.12
CA LYS A 147 -11.16 8.41 -3.92
C LYS A 147 -11.96 7.58 -4.93
N ALA A 148 -13.25 7.45 -4.73
CA ALA A 148 -14.11 6.57 -5.53
C ALA A 148 -14.05 6.88 -7.02
N ASN A 149 -14.05 8.15 -7.38
CA ASN A 149 -14.01 8.63 -8.76
C ASN A 149 -12.60 9.00 -9.23
N GLY A 150 -11.57 8.64 -8.45
CA GLY A 150 -10.17 8.81 -8.87
C GLY A 150 -9.87 7.97 -10.10
N ASP A 151 -9.13 8.56 -11.05
CA ASP A 151 -8.74 7.89 -12.29
C ASP A 151 -7.59 6.91 -12.06
N ASN A 152 -7.76 5.68 -12.52
CA ASN A 152 -6.76 4.63 -12.39
C ASN A 152 -5.59 4.75 -13.36
N VAL A 153 -5.60 5.70 -14.31
CA VAL A 153 -4.56 5.86 -15.32
C VAL A 153 -3.18 6.07 -14.70
N VAL A 154 -3.12 6.67 -13.51
CA VAL A 154 -1.87 6.98 -12.79
C VAL A 154 -1.31 5.80 -12.00
N TYR A 155 -2.09 4.71 -11.83
CA TYR A 155 -1.70 3.57 -11.02
C TYR A 155 -1.26 2.38 -11.87
N ASP A 156 -0.20 1.71 -11.43
CA ASP A 156 0.29 0.44 -11.99
C ASP A 156 -0.59 -0.73 -11.55
N ARG A 157 -1.00 -0.75 -10.31
CA ARG A 157 -1.85 -1.79 -9.75
C ARG A 157 -2.61 -1.32 -8.51
N ILE A 158 -3.64 -2.06 -8.16
CA ILE A 158 -4.37 -1.87 -6.91
C ILE A 158 -4.27 -3.16 -6.10
N GLU A 159 -3.79 -3.03 -4.86
CA GLU A 159 -3.61 -4.12 -3.93
C GLU A 159 -4.67 -4.04 -2.84
N VAL A 160 -5.35 -5.15 -2.55
CA VAL A 160 -6.40 -5.22 -1.53
C VAL A 160 -6.06 -6.34 -0.55
N VAL A 161 -5.72 -5.96 0.66
CA VAL A 161 -5.47 -6.89 1.77
C VAL A 161 -6.70 -6.91 2.66
N ARG A 162 -7.33 -8.07 2.78
CA ARG A 162 -8.55 -8.25 3.60
C ARG A 162 -8.21 -8.74 4.99
N GLY A 163 -8.80 -8.10 5.99
CA GLY A 163 -8.64 -8.42 7.39
C GLY A 163 -7.83 -7.37 8.14
N ALA A 164 -7.38 -7.74 9.34
CA ALA A 164 -6.57 -6.86 10.17
C ALA A 164 -5.18 -6.64 9.54
N THR A 165 -4.87 -5.40 9.22
CA THR A 165 -3.58 -4.95 8.67
C THR A 165 -2.78 -4.15 9.71
N GLY A 166 -2.93 -4.49 10.98
CA GLY A 166 -2.34 -3.74 12.09
C GLY A 166 -0.84 -3.47 12.00
N LEU A 167 -0.07 -4.32 11.31
CA LEU A 167 1.35 -4.10 11.07
C LEU A 167 1.64 -2.88 10.17
N THR A 168 0.71 -2.54 9.29
CA THR A 168 0.88 -1.43 8.33
C THR A 168 0.02 -0.21 8.63
N THR A 169 -1.12 -0.41 9.29
CA THR A 169 -2.11 0.64 9.56
C THR A 169 -2.24 1.00 11.04
N GLY A 170 -1.59 0.24 11.95
CA GLY A 170 -1.79 0.40 13.40
C GLY A 170 -3.16 -0.13 13.84
N ALA A 171 -3.82 0.60 14.74
CA ALA A 171 -5.19 0.29 15.12
C ALA A 171 -6.12 0.59 13.94
N GLY A 172 -6.77 -0.43 13.41
CA GLY A 172 -7.64 -0.32 12.24
C GLY A 172 -8.76 -1.35 12.27
N ASP A 173 -9.76 -1.14 11.44
CA ASP A 173 -10.89 -2.04 11.29
C ASP A 173 -10.46 -3.37 10.66
N PRO A 174 -11.11 -4.49 11.03
CA PRO A 174 -10.81 -5.80 10.45
C PRO A 174 -11.39 -5.97 9.03
N SER A 175 -11.67 -4.90 8.34
CA SER A 175 -12.27 -4.86 7.01
C SER A 175 -11.26 -5.21 5.91
N ALA A 176 -10.60 -4.22 5.39
CA ALA A 176 -9.55 -4.33 4.38
C ALA A 176 -8.67 -3.07 4.35
N THR A 177 -7.51 -3.19 3.70
CA THR A 177 -6.69 -2.06 3.26
C THR A 177 -6.62 -2.07 1.74
N ILE A 178 -6.88 -0.93 1.12
CA ILE A 178 -6.78 -0.73 -0.32
C ILE A 178 -5.57 0.16 -0.57
N ASN A 179 -4.58 -0.35 -1.30
CA ASN A 179 -3.37 0.37 -1.67
C ASN A 179 -3.31 0.58 -3.19
N GLN A 180 -3.22 1.83 -3.59
CA GLN A 180 -3.04 2.24 -4.97
C GLN A 180 -1.55 2.47 -5.23
N VAL A 181 -0.93 1.64 -6.05
CA VAL A 181 0.50 1.72 -6.38
C VAL A 181 0.67 2.52 -7.67
N ARG A 182 1.36 3.65 -7.60
CA ARG A 182 1.55 4.54 -8.75
C ARG A 182 2.54 3.96 -9.75
N LYS A 183 2.35 4.33 -11.00
CA LYS A 183 3.29 4.03 -12.08
C LYS A 183 4.65 4.68 -11.80
N ARG A 184 5.73 3.93 -12.10
CA ARG A 184 7.11 4.40 -11.94
C ARG A 184 7.72 4.70 -13.32
N PRO A 185 8.77 5.53 -13.39
CA PRO A 185 9.51 5.75 -14.61
C PRO A 185 10.20 4.47 -15.10
N THR A 186 10.15 4.25 -16.38
CA THR A 186 10.75 3.08 -17.05
C THR A 186 12.21 3.32 -17.40
N ARG A 187 12.98 2.23 -17.53
CA ARG A 187 14.40 2.29 -17.94
C ARG A 187 14.56 2.47 -19.44
N THR A 188 13.58 2.08 -20.22
CA THR A 188 13.49 2.26 -21.66
C THR A 188 12.40 3.26 -21.99
N PHE A 189 12.56 3.98 -23.09
CA PHE A 189 11.53 4.92 -23.54
C PHE A 189 10.25 4.16 -23.91
N GLN A 190 9.13 4.62 -23.39
CA GLN A 190 7.79 4.12 -23.68
C GLN A 190 6.84 5.31 -23.85
N ALA A 191 5.95 5.22 -24.81
CA ALA A 191 4.90 6.21 -25.03
C ALA A 191 3.64 5.51 -25.48
N ASN A 192 2.56 5.74 -24.76
CA ASN A 192 1.23 5.21 -25.04
C ASN A 192 0.25 6.37 -25.17
N ALA A 193 -0.58 6.32 -26.22
CA ALA A 193 -1.70 7.23 -26.38
C ALA A 193 -2.95 6.43 -26.68
N ALA A 194 -4.05 6.74 -26.02
CA ALA A 194 -5.31 6.07 -26.23
C ALA A 194 -6.45 7.07 -26.38
N LEU A 195 -7.36 6.79 -27.32
CA LEU A 195 -8.62 7.49 -27.51
C LEU A 195 -9.73 6.48 -27.38
N ARG A 196 -10.73 6.78 -26.56
CA ARG A 196 -11.90 5.91 -26.36
C ARG A 196 -13.17 6.72 -26.60
N ILE A 197 -14.08 6.11 -27.31
CA ILE A 197 -15.44 6.63 -27.57
C ILE A 197 -16.41 5.53 -27.17
N GLY A 198 -17.45 5.90 -26.45
CA GLY A 198 -18.42 4.92 -25.95
C GLY A 198 -19.85 5.44 -25.95
N THR A 199 -20.72 4.66 -25.35
CA THR A 199 -22.12 5.04 -25.12
C THR A 199 -22.22 6.23 -24.16
N HIS A 200 -23.35 6.92 -24.14
CA HIS A 200 -23.57 8.11 -23.32
C HIS A 200 -22.55 9.23 -23.58
N GLU A 201 -22.18 9.40 -24.84
CA GLU A 201 -21.22 10.42 -25.27
C GLU A 201 -19.86 10.32 -24.58
N LEU A 202 -19.49 9.14 -24.09
CA LEU A 202 -18.16 8.91 -23.51
C LEU A 202 -17.07 9.28 -24.52
N ARG A 203 -16.21 10.18 -24.13
CA ARG A 203 -14.99 10.56 -24.84
C ARG A 203 -13.84 10.60 -23.84
N ARG A 204 -12.80 9.83 -24.12
CA ARG A 204 -11.63 9.77 -23.27
C ARG A 204 -10.37 9.83 -24.09
N ALA A 205 -9.42 10.66 -23.65
CA ALA A 205 -8.07 10.75 -24.20
C ALA A 205 -7.05 10.51 -23.08
N GLU A 206 -6.04 9.72 -23.37
CA GLU A 206 -4.94 9.39 -22.45
C GLU A 206 -3.61 9.54 -23.16
N LEU A 207 -2.60 10.03 -22.43
CA LEU A 207 -1.20 10.04 -22.85
C LEU A 207 -0.34 9.63 -21.67
N ASP A 208 0.57 8.70 -21.89
CA ASP A 208 1.53 8.22 -20.92
C ASP A 208 2.90 8.11 -21.58
N VAL A 209 3.87 8.90 -21.11
CA VAL A 209 5.23 8.94 -21.64
C VAL A 209 6.20 8.71 -20.48
N SER A 210 7.12 7.77 -20.66
CA SER A 210 8.08 7.38 -19.64
C SER A 210 9.43 7.03 -20.26
N GLY A 211 10.52 7.28 -19.55
CA GLY A 211 11.84 6.84 -20.00
C GLY A 211 12.99 7.56 -19.32
N PRO A 212 14.21 7.21 -19.75
CA PRO A 212 15.43 7.87 -19.30
C PRO A 212 15.50 9.30 -19.86
N LEU A 213 15.92 10.24 -19.00
CA LEU A 213 16.07 11.66 -19.35
C LEU A 213 17.54 12.06 -19.49
N ALA A 214 18.41 11.57 -18.59
CA ALA A 214 19.82 11.94 -18.56
C ALA A 214 20.67 10.92 -17.76
N PHE A 215 22.00 11.12 -17.78
CA PHE A 215 22.99 10.38 -16.98
C PHE A 215 22.90 8.86 -17.17
N ASP A 216 22.90 8.41 -18.42
CA ASP A 216 22.83 6.98 -18.78
C ASP A 216 21.67 6.23 -18.08
N GLY A 217 20.52 6.91 -17.98
CA GLY A 217 19.32 6.33 -17.37
C GLY A 217 19.26 6.40 -15.84
N LYS A 218 20.22 7.07 -15.19
CA LYS A 218 20.13 7.35 -13.75
C LYS A 218 19.05 8.36 -13.39
N LEU A 219 18.76 9.30 -14.31
CA LEU A 219 17.62 10.20 -14.20
C LEU A 219 16.53 9.74 -15.16
N ARG A 220 15.38 9.41 -14.60
CA ARG A 220 14.21 8.92 -15.36
C ARG A 220 12.99 9.77 -15.03
N GLY A 221 12.06 9.84 -15.97
CA GLY A 221 10.81 10.55 -15.78
C GLY A 221 9.61 9.80 -16.35
N ARG A 222 8.45 10.08 -15.79
CA ARG A 222 7.16 9.67 -16.35
C ARG A 222 6.17 10.82 -16.26
N PHE A 223 5.36 10.96 -17.31
CA PHE A 223 4.27 11.91 -17.37
C PHE A 223 3.03 11.21 -17.89
N VAL A 224 1.92 11.33 -17.14
CA VAL A 224 0.64 10.75 -17.49
C VAL A 224 -0.43 11.82 -17.42
N VAL A 225 -1.27 11.89 -18.43
CA VAL A 225 -2.44 12.76 -18.46
C VAL A 225 -3.62 12.01 -19.05
N ALA A 226 -4.79 12.20 -18.45
CA ALA A 226 -6.05 11.72 -18.99
C ALA A 226 -7.14 12.76 -18.82
N ARG A 227 -8.07 12.77 -19.76
CA ARG A 227 -9.32 13.51 -19.68
C ARG A 227 -10.46 12.65 -20.19
N GLN A 228 -11.57 12.65 -19.44
CA GLN A 228 -12.78 11.95 -19.79
C GLN A 228 -13.99 12.88 -19.62
N GLU A 229 -14.85 12.86 -20.60
CA GLU A 229 -16.17 13.47 -20.53
C GLU A 229 -17.19 12.36 -20.85
N ALA A 230 -18.23 12.26 -20.04
CA ALA A 230 -19.29 11.26 -20.25
C ALA A 230 -20.61 11.77 -19.71
N LYS A 231 -21.70 11.43 -20.39
CA LYS A 231 -23.06 11.49 -19.84
C LYS A 231 -23.41 10.17 -19.15
N SER A 232 -24.56 10.10 -18.53
CA SER A 232 -25.04 8.89 -17.87
C SER A 232 -26.43 8.51 -18.39
N PHE A 233 -26.87 7.28 -18.10
CA PHE A 233 -28.25 6.87 -18.24
C PHE A 233 -29.20 7.66 -17.31
N ARG A 234 -28.64 8.32 -16.27
CA ARG A 234 -29.39 9.22 -15.38
C ARG A 234 -29.59 10.55 -16.07
N PRO A 235 -30.82 11.07 -16.11
CA PRO A 235 -31.09 12.39 -16.72
C PRO A 235 -30.25 13.48 -16.03
N LEU A 236 -29.69 14.39 -16.84
CA LEU A 236 -28.92 15.56 -16.41
C LEU A 236 -27.59 15.27 -15.70
N TYR A 237 -27.22 13.99 -15.48
CA TYR A 237 -25.94 13.68 -14.89
C TYR A 237 -24.85 13.56 -15.95
N GLU A 238 -23.83 14.39 -15.80
CA GLU A 238 -22.63 14.40 -16.62
C GLU A 238 -21.39 14.33 -15.74
N GLN A 239 -20.34 13.70 -16.21
CA GLN A 239 -19.08 13.56 -15.50
C GLN A 239 -17.91 14.07 -16.36
N ASP A 240 -17.09 14.94 -15.79
CA ASP A 240 -15.82 15.41 -16.35
C ASP A 240 -14.69 14.99 -15.40
N LEU A 241 -13.85 14.07 -15.83
CA LEU A 241 -12.70 13.57 -15.08
C LEU A 241 -11.40 14.04 -15.73
N GLY A 242 -10.46 14.49 -14.91
CA GLY A 242 -9.13 14.84 -15.34
C GLY A 242 -8.07 14.32 -14.39
N ALA A 243 -7.01 13.74 -14.92
CA ALA A 243 -5.85 13.29 -14.16
C ALA A 243 -4.57 13.79 -14.80
N VAL A 244 -3.66 14.29 -13.97
CA VAL A 244 -2.29 14.66 -14.36
C VAL A 244 -1.36 14.08 -13.30
N TYR A 245 -0.34 13.36 -13.76
CA TYR A 245 0.69 12.78 -12.91
C TYR A 245 2.06 12.96 -13.55
N GLY A 246 3.03 13.36 -12.75
CA GLY A 246 4.41 13.45 -13.16
C GLY A 246 5.32 12.96 -12.05
N ILE A 247 6.36 12.20 -12.39
CA ILE A 247 7.37 11.72 -11.45
C ILE A 247 8.75 11.76 -12.09
N LEU A 248 9.73 12.17 -11.29
CA LEU A 248 11.15 12.08 -11.60
C LEU A 248 11.83 11.17 -10.59
N GLU A 249 12.68 10.29 -11.06
CA GLU A 249 13.53 9.43 -10.22
C GLU A 249 14.99 9.62 -10.58
N ALA A 250 15.83 9.80 -9.56
CA ALA A 250 17.27 9.90 -9.70
C ALA A 250 17.97 8.85 -8.84
N ASP A 251 18.80 8.01 -9.46
CA ASP A 251 19.64 7.03 -8.77
C ASP A 251 20.86 7.77 -8.19
N LEU A 252 20.85 8.05 -6.89
CA LEU A 252 21.93 8.73 -6.16
C LEU A 252 23.04 7.78 -5.74
N GLY A 253 22.80 6.48 -5.77
CA GLY A 253 23.76 5.43 -5.41
C GLY A 253 23.18 4.03 -5.64
N PRO A 254 23.96 2.97 -5.34
CA PRO A 254 23.54 1.59 -5.59
C PRO A 254 22.24 1.19 -4.89
N ALA A 255 21.98 1.81 -3.73
CA ALA A 255 20.82 1.51 -2.89
C ALA A 255 19.89 2.71 -2.65
N THR A 256 20.18 3.88 -3.26
CA THR A 256 19.43 5.11 -2.96
C THR A 256 18.83 5.68 -4.23
N VAL A 257 17.51 5.84 -4.24
CA VAL A 257 16.77 6.54 -5.30
C VAL A 257 16.01 7.69 -4.67
N LEU A 258 16.20 8.88 -5.22
CA LEU A 258 15.36 10.03 -4.92
C LEU A 258 14.20 10.06 -5.92
N ALA A 259 12.98 10.12 -5.42
CA ALA A 259 11.77 10.26 -6.24
C ALA A 259 11.00 11.51 -5.84
N ILE A 260 10.64 12.34 -6.83
CA ILE A 260 9.81 13.52 -6.66
C ILE A 260 8.65 13.41 -7.63
N GLY A 261 7.42 13.45 -7.12
CA GLY A 261 6.21 13.30 -7.94
C GLY A 261 5.16 14.35 -7.61
N TYR A 262 4.31 14.61 -8.59
CA TYR A 262 3.14 15.43 -8.48
C TYR A 262 1.94 14.70 -9.09
N GLU A 263 0.83 14.68 -8.37
CA GLU A 263 -0.44 14.11 -8.83
C GLU A 263 -1.56 15.10 -8.59
N ARG A 264 -2.38 15.31 -9.60
CA ARG A 264 -3.62 16.07 -9.49
C ARG A 264 -4.73 15.31 -10.21
N GLN A 265 -5.80 15.06 -9.50
CA GLN A 265 -7.01 14.50 -10.06
C GLN A 265 -8.17 15.47 -9.82
N LYS A 266 -9.06 15.60 -10.80
CA LYS A 266 -10.24 16.44 -10.73
C LYS A 266 -11.44 15.62 -11.20
N SER A 267 -12.51 15.65 -10.41
CA SER A 267 -13.84 15.19 -10.79
C SER A 267 -14.79 16.39 -10.70
N ASP A 268 -15.49 16.67 -11.79
CA ASP A 268 -16.41 17.82 -11.90
C ASP A 268 -17.77 17.31 -12.43
N PRO A 269 -18.58 16.68 -11.57
CA PRO A 269 -19.87 16.17 -11.96
C PRO A 269 -20.91 17.32 -12.08
N ARG A 270 -21.83 17.17 -13.00
CA ARG A 270 -23.01 18.03 -13.15
C ARG A 270 -24.27 17.21 -12.93
N GLY A 271 -25.29 17.81 -12.33
CA GLY A 271 -26.54 17.12 -12.05
C GLY A 271 -26.43 15.99 -11.04
N SER A 272 -25.43 16.09 -10.12
CA SER A 272 -25.26 15.12 -9.03
C SER A 272 -26.43 15.12 -8.06
N THR A 273 -26.78 13.94 -7.58
CA THR A 273 -27.84 13.74 -6.58
C THR A 273 -27.21 13.55 -5.19
N TRP A 274 -27.94 14.00 -4.16
CA TRP A 274 -27.60 13.75 -2.77
C TRP A 274 -28.67 12.87 -2.13
N GLY A 275 -28.28 11.69 -1.66
CA GLY A 275 -29.18 10.71 -1.09
C GLY A 275 -29.44 9.52 -2.03
N THR A 276 -30.36 8.64 -1.67
CA THR A 276 -30.71 7.45 -2.45
C THR A 276 -31.19 7.82 -3.85
N VAL A 277 -30.65 7.11 -4.81
CA VAL A 277 -31.00 7.23 -6.24
C VAL A 277 -32.01 6.16 -6.59
#